data_629af1c1781d5b247226c16a9df0ca34
#
_entry.id   629af1c1781d5b247226c16a9df0ca34
#
_cell.length_a   1.000
_cell.length_b   1.000
_cell.length_c   1.000
_cell.angle_alpha   90.00
_cell.angle_beta   90.00
_cell.angle_gamma   90.00
#
_symmetry.space_group_name_H-M   'P 1'
#
loop_
_entity.id
_entity.type
_entity.pdbx_description
1 polymer ?
#
loop_
_entity_poly.entity_id
_entity_poly.type
_entity_poly.pdbx_seq_one_letter_code
_entity_poly.pdbx_strand_id
1 'polypeptide(L)'
;MNISEATIDFVCKHANDDVRKLALSAKRAEGLDLSFALDQIAGRQKARTKLPSWYALAASGESVDEAHFLVFPPHISMEQCSSEQTARYKKRILDRVLSSILDHPWSRNTHFIDITVGFGVDFSYLAQGFAEATYVERQEHLCEIARHNFPLLGLPHANVICKELETPLELPFLGNGPETDLKRTYNGLTTDLQQNVVFIDPARRDTNGNRTYAIGDCTPNILDFIGELLKKTAVVMVKLSPMLDWHQTVEAINRSSGSGNAVREVHIVSTQNECKELLLELSERYESELEVHCVNDDDVFVFTPSETRTKTLEVKQSKKLFVPNASVMKAGCFPEIEARFGIRQIGKNSHLFIGSEDIVGFPGRVFNILSVTTMNKKELKSSLAGIDRANISVRNFPLSPEQLRKRLKIKDGGDIYLFAATTDEEEHIIYVTGKDSACAKFLESKLSLGK
;
A
#
# COMPACT_ATOMS: atom_id res chain seq x y z
N MET A 1 18.13 -23.10 13.20
CA MET A 1 19.00 -21.92 13.28
C MET A 1 19.78 -22.02 14.59
N ASN A 2 21.08 -21.76 14.63
CA ASN A 2 21.87 -21.83 15.87
C ASN A 2 22.54 -20.47 16.11
N ILE A 3 22.03 -19.70 17.04
CA ILE A 3 22.47 -18.34 17.35
C ILE A 3 23.16 -18.36 18.70
N SER A 4 24.47 -18.06 18.75
CA SER A 4 25.22 -18.08 19.98
C SER A 4 24.76 -17.00 20.97
N GLU A 5 24.87 -17.28 22.27
CA GLU A 5 24.56 -16.33 23.34
C GLU A 5 25.40 -15.05 23.20
N ALA A 6 26.67 -15.14 22.83
CA ALA A 6 27.53 -13.99 22.58
C ALA A 6 26.99 -13.06 21.45
N THR A 7 26.36 -13.64 20.43
CA THR A 7 25.73 -12.88 19.34
C THR A 7 24.47 -12.20 19.80
N ILE A 8 23.61 -12.89 20.56
CA ILE A 8 22.37 -12.33 21.13
C ILE A 8 22.70 -11.16 22.07
N ASP A 9 23.64 -11.35 22.99
CA ASP A 9 24.08 -10.31 23.91
C ASP A 9 24.62 -9.09 23.20
N PHE A 10 25.41 -9.29 22.14
CA PHE A 10 25.92 -8.20 21.32
C PHE A 10 24.79 -7.41 20.66
N VAL A 11 23.81 -8.08 20.08
CA VAL A 11 22.64 -7.44 19.46
C VAL A 11 21.83 -6.63 20.48
N CYS A 12 21.56 -7.20 21.65
CA CYS A 12 20.81 -6.54 22.71
C CYS A 12 21.56 -5.31 23.23
N LYS A 13 22.85 -5.42 23.49
CA LYS A 13 23.70 -4.34 23.99
C LYS A 13 23.80 -3.16 23.01
N HIS A 14 23.85 -3.44 21.72
CA HIS A 14 24.09 -2.46 20.67
C HIS A 14 22.83 -2.11 19.85
N ALA A 15 21.64 -2.45 20.35
CA ALA A 15 20.37 -2.31 19.61
C ALA A 15 20.08 -0.90 19.08
N ASN A 16 20.59 0.15 19.75
CA ASN A 16 20.38 1.55 19.38
C ASN A 16 21.62 2.22 18.77
N ASP A 17 22.72 1.50 18.59
CA ASP A 17 23.97 2.05 18.07
C ASP A 17 23.91 2.24 16.54
N ASP A 18 24.72 3.17 16.02
CA ASP A 18 24.89 3.35 14.57
C ASP A 18 25.60 2.12 13.97
N VAL A 19 24.86 1.34 13.17
CA VAL A 19 25.32 0.09 12.59
C VAL A 19 26.61 0.28 11.76
N ARG A 20 26.74 1.40 11.04
CA ARG A 20 27.91 1.68 10.20
C ARG A 20 29.17 1.93 11.06
N LYS A 21 29.01 2.70 12.15
CA LYS A 21 30.10 2.93 13.10
C LYS A 21 30.48 1.64 13.80
N LEU A 22 29.47 0.86 14.19
CA LEU A 22 29.68 -0.43 14.87
C LEU A 22 30.44 -1.41 13.96
N ALA A 23 30.09 -1.50 12.68
CA ALA A 23 30.77 -2.34 11.70
C ALA A 23 32.27 -2.01 11.55
N LEU A 24 32.66 -0.72 11.76
CA LEU A 24 34.04 -0.28 11.66
C LEU A 24 34.83 -0.44 12.96
N SER A 25 34.16 -0.40 14.12
CA SER A 25 34.79 -0.34 15.44
C SER A 25 34.70 -1.64 16.25
N ALA A 26 33.75 -2.52 15.93
CA ALA A 26 33.52 -3.75 16.68
C ALA A 26 34.70 -4.72 16.55
N LYS A 27 35.17 -5.25 17.68
CA LYS A 27 36.20 -6.27 17.71
C LYS A 27 35.56 -7.65 17.55
N ARG A 28 36.21 -8.51 16.79
CA ARG A 28 35.85 -9.93 16.72
C ARG A 28 36.05 -10.55 18.10
N ALA A 29 35.03 -11.23 18.59
CA ALA A 29 35.08 -12.00 19.84
C ALA A 29 34.79 -13.47 19.54
N GLU A 30 35.26 -14.36 20.40
CA GLU A 30 34.96 -15.79 20.28
C GLU A 30 33.46 -16.04 20.41
N GLY A 31 32.89 -16.82 19.50
CA GLY A 31 31.46 -17.12 19.46
C GLY A 31 30.57 -16.01 18.90
N LEU A 32 31.10 -14.82 18.53
CA LEU A 32 30.31 -13.73 17.96
C LEU A 32 30.25 -13.83 16.42
N ASP A 33 29.07 -14.04 15.86
CA ASP A 33 28.80 -13.78 14.45
C ASP A 33 28.48 -12.29 14.25
N LEU A 34 29.53 -11.51 13.98
CA LEU A 34 29.40 -10.05 13.84
C LEU A 34 28.53 -9.65 12.63
N SER A 35 28.61 -10.40 11.51
CA SER A 35 27.82 -10.07 10.32
C SER A 35 26.33 -10.24 10.59
N PHE A 36 25.96 -11.37 11.14
CA PHE A 36 24.58 -11.63 11.56
C PHE A 36 24.11 -10.62 12.61
N ALA A 37 24.93 -10.32 13.62
CA ALA A 37 24.59 -9.36 14.67
C ALA A 37 24.28 -7.96 14.10
N LEU A 38 25.08 -7.47 13.15
CA LEU A 38 24.86 -6.18 12.50
C LEU A 38 23.56 -6.17 11.69
N ASP A 39 23.25 -7.25 10.96
CA ASP A 39 21.98 -7.39 10.25
C ASP A 39 20.79 -7.38 11.21
N GLN A 40 20.91 -8.06 12.37
CA GLN A 40 19.85 -8.07 13.38
C GLN A 40 19.63 -6.69 14.00
N ILE A 41 20.69 -5.94 14.30
CA ILE A 41 20.58 -4.56 14.81
C ILE A 41 19.92 -3.67 13.78
N ALA A 42 20.36 -3.71 12.52
CA ALA A 42 19.76 -2.96 11.43
C ALA A 42 18.27 -3.32 11.22
N GLY A 43 17.95 -4.61 11.22
CA GLY A 43 16.60 -5.13 11.10
C GLY A 43 15.68 -4.65 12.22
N ARG A 44 16.13 -4.74 13.48
CA ARG A 44 15.38 -4.21 14.65
C ARG A 44 15.14 -2.71 14.58
N GLN A 45 16.16 -1.93 14.21
CA GLN A 45 16.00 -0.48 14.06
C GLN A 45 14.99 -0.12 12.98
N LYS A 46 14.99 -0.82 11.85
CA LYS A 46 14.00 -0.64 10.79
C LYS A 46 12.60 -1.09 11.23
N ALA A 47 12.50 -2.20 11.95
CA ALA A 47 11.24 -2.73 12.46
C ALA A 47 10.53 -1.75 13.42
N ARG A 48 11.26 -0.92 14.14
CA ARG A 48 10.69 0.07 15.06
C ARG A 48 9.58 0.93 14.44
N THR A 49 9.71 1.27 13.15
CA THR A 49 8.73 2.08 12.42
C THR A 49 7.92 1.26 11.43
N LYS A 50 8.51 0.24 10.84
CA LYS A 50 7.87 -0.55 9.78
C LYS A 50 7.01 -1.70 10.33
N LEU A 51 7.44 -2.34 11.42
CA LEU A 51 6.83 -3.50 12.07
C LEU A 51 6.82 -3.32 13.60
N PRO A 52 6.12 -2.32 14.13
CA PRO A 52 6.18 -1.98 15.55
C PRO A 52 5.80 -3.11 16.49
N SER A 53 4.85 -3.99 16.14
CA SER A 53 4.50 -5.16 16.96
C SER A 53 5.63 -6.20 17.00
N TRP A 54 6.32 -6.43 15.88
CA TRP A 54 7.48 -7.32 15.85
C TRP A 54 8.65 -6.73 16.64
N TYR A 55 8.84 -5.42 16.52
CA TYR A 55 9.85 -4.71 17.32
C TYR A 55 9.56 -4.82 18.82
N ALA A 56 8.30 -4.63 19.23
CA ALA A 56 7.91 -4.77 20.63
C ALA A 56 8.15 -6.19 21.16
N LEU A 57 7.82 -7.21 20.35
CA LEU A 57 8.10 -8.60 20.69
C LEU A 57 9.62 -8.87 20.84
N ALA A 58 10.44 -8.36 19.91
CA ALA A 58 11.89 -8.49 19.96
C ALA A 58 12.56 -7.72 21.12
N ALA A 59 11.87 -6.69 21.65
CA ALA A 59 12.40 -5.84 22.74
C ALA A 59 11.92 -6.25 24.13
N SER A 60 10.92 -7.15 24.25
CA SER A 60 10.23 -7.45 25.51
C SER A 60 10.99 -8.37 26.49
N GLY A 61 12.20 -8.86 26.15
CA GLY A 61 12.97 -9.80 26.97
C GLY A 61 14.20 -9.17 27.62
N GLU A 62 14.30 -9.16 28.96
CA GLU A 62 15.51 -8.78 29.71
C GLU A 62 16.64 -9.83 29.59
N SER A 63 16.29 -11.09 29.26
CA SER A 63 17.24 -12.15 28.88
C SER A 63 16.61 -12.99 27.76
N VAL A 64 16.97 -12.68 26.53
CA VAL A 64 16.47 -13.37 25.36
C VAL A 64 17.41 -14.54 25.07
N ASP A 65 16.92 -15.77 25.21
CA ASP A 65 17.60 -16.96 24.71
C ASP A 65 17.33 -17.13 23.20
N GLU A 66 18.03 -18.09 22.58
CA GLU A 66 17.85 -18.39 21.15
C GLU A 66 16.39 -18.71 20.80
N ALA A 67 15.66 -19.40 21.66
CA ALA A 67 14.30 -19.83 21.40
C ALA A 67 13.29 -18.66 21.32
N HIS A 68 13.59 -17.54 21.96
CA HIS A 68 12.75 -16.33 22.00
C HIS A 68 13.32 -15.17 21.18
N PHE A 69 14.42 -15.37 20.48
CA PHE A 69 15.08 -14.34 19.69
C PHE A 69 14.43 -14.19 18.31
N LEU A 70 13.62 -13.16 18.10
CA LEU A 70 13.04 -12.90 16.79
C LEU A 70 14.11 -12.46 15.78
N VAL A 71 14.21 -13.17 14.66
CA VAL A 71 15.23 -13.00 13.64
C VAL A 71 14.70 -12.13 12.51
N PHE A 72 15.46 -11.10 12.14
CA PHE A 72 15.20 -10.24 10.99
C PHE A 72 16.06 -10.65 9.80
N PRO A 73 15.55 -10.56 8.57
CA PRO A 73 16.31 -10.93 7.37
C PRO A 73 17.32 -9.84 7.01
N PRO A 74 18.23 -10.11 6.06
CA PRO A 74 19.12 -9.10 5.50
C PRO A 74 18.37 -7.87 4.99
N HIS A 75 19.05 -6.73 4.97
CA HIS A 75 18.53 -5.39 4.69
C HIS A 75 17.57 -5.31 3.48
N ILE A 76 17.88 -6.00 2.36
CA ILE A 76 17.06 -5.95 1.13
C ILE A 76 15.64 -6.50 1.39
N SER A 77 15.53 -7.63 2.07
CA SER A 77 14.23 -8.24 2.39
C SER A 77 13.43 -7.37 3.36
N MET A 78 14.11 -6.70 4.32
CA MET A 78 13.47 -5.73 5.21
C MET A 78 12.97 -4.48 4.48
N GLU A 79 13.63 -4.03 3.43
CA GLU A 79 13.15 -2.90 2.63
C GLU A 79 11.93 -3.28 1.77
N GLN A 80 11.91 -4.48 1.22
CA GLN A 80 10.90 -4.94 0.26
C GLN A 80 9.62 -5.48 0.92
N CYS A 81 9.69 -5.96 2.16
CA CYS A 81 8.50 -6.49 2.85
C CYS A 81 7.43 -5.42 3.08
N SER A 82 6.21 -5.83 3.27
CA SER A 82 5.09 -4.98 3.67
C SER A 82 5.35 -4.27 5.01
N SER A 83 4.71 -3.12 5.21
CA SER A 83 4.60 -2.54 6.56
C SER A 83 3.53 -3.27 7.37
N GLU A 84 3.61 -3.19 8.68
CA GLU A 84 2.54 -3.70 9.55
C GLU A 84 1.18 -3.09 9.21
N GLN A 85 1.14 -1.79 8.91
CA GLN A 85 -0.09 -1.08 8.54
C GLN A 85 -0.75 -1.72 7.31
N THR A 86 0.02 -1.96 6.24
CA THR A 86 -0.54 -2.57 5.01
C THR A 86 -0.86 -4.04 5.20
N ALA A 87 -0.10 -4.80 6.01
CA ALA A 87 -0.41 -6.19 6.32
C ALA A 87 -1.71 -6.32 7.14
N ARG A 88 -1.91 -5.46 8.15
CA ARG A 88 -3.18 -5.39 8.92
C ARG A 88 -4.36 -4.97 8.05
N TYR A 89 -4.13 -4.08 7.08
CA TYR A 89 -5.17 -3.70 6.13
C TYR A 89 -5.61 -4.92 5.31
N LYS A 90 -4.67 -5.67 4.72
CA LYS A 90 -4.94 -6.91 3.98
C LYS A 90 -5.73 -7.94 4.83
N LYS A 91 -5.33 -8.11 6.08
CA LYS A 91 -6.05 -9.00 7.02
C LYS A 91 -7.51 -8.57 7.22
N ARG A 92 -7.78 -7.27 7.42
CA ARG A 92 -9.15 -6.76 7.58
C ARG A 92 -10.01 -7.03 6.34
N ILE A 93 -9.45 -6.86 5.14
CA ILE A 93 -10.15 -7.16 3.90
C ILE A 93 -10.46 -8.66 3.84
N LEU A 94 -9.46 -9.51 4.04
CA LEU A 94 -9.64 -10.96 4.01
C LEU A 94 -10.71 -11.42 5.00
N ASP A 95 -10.68 -10.95 6.24
CA ASP A 95 -11.68 -11.30 7.26
C ASP A 95 -13.09 -10.87 6.86
N ARG A 96 -13.23 -9.66 6.29
CA ARG A 96 -14.50 -9.14 5.81
C ARG A 96 -15.05 -10.02 4.67
N VAL A 97 -14.23 -10.33 3.68
CA VAL A 97 -14.61 -11.12 2.50
C VAL A 97 -15.00 -12.54 2.94
N LEU A 98 -14.16 -13.20 3.75
CA LEU A 98 -14.46 -14.56 4.21
C LEU A 98 -15.74 -14.62 5.06
N SER A 99 -15.98 -13.61 5.88
CA SER A 99 -17.21 -13.52 6.69
C SER A 99 -18.46 -13.30 5.83
N SER A 100 -18.33 -12.81 4.61
CA SER A 100 -19.46 -12.60 3.69
C SER A 100 -19.78 -13.81 2.82
N ILE A 101 -18.79 -14.69 2.55
CA ILE A 101 -18.93 -15.77 1.56
C ILE A 101 -18.89 -17.18 2.18
N LEU A 102 -18.41 -17.32 3.41
CA LEU A 102 -18.29 -18.61 4.09
C LEU A 102 -19.13 -18.63 5.36
N ASP A 103 -19.69 -19.82 5.66
CA ASP A 103 -20.38 -20.07 6.93
C ASP A 103 -19.41 -19.97 8.11
N HIS A 104 -19.83 -19.35 9.19
CA HIS A 104 -19.02 -19.24 10.39
C HIS A 104 -19.05 -20.52 11.25
N PRO A 105 -17.92 -20.89 11.88
CA PRO A 105 -16.59 -20.24 11.80
C PRO A 105 -15.76 -20.78 10.63
N TRP A 106 -15.53 -19.95 9.62
CA TRP A 106 -14.71 -20.29 8.44
C TRP A 106 -13.30 -20.80 8.81
N SER A 107 -12.74 -20.33 9.92
CA SER A 107 -11.40 -20.66 10.39
C SER A 107 -11.11 -22.14 10.61
N ARG A 108 -12.14 -22.98 10.85
CA ARG A 108 -11.97 -24.41 11.16
C ARG A 108 -11.74 -25.30 9.94
N ASN A 109 -12.24 -24.87 8.77
CA ASN A 109 -12.23 -25.68 7.56
C ASN A 109 -11.54 -24.99 6.38
N THR A 110 -10.92 -23.84 6.61
CA THR A 110 -10.29 -23.03 5.58
C THR A 110 -8.79 -23.09 5.73
N HIS A 111 -8.08 -23.34 4.62
CA HIS A 111 -6.63 -23.37 4.55
C HIS A 111 -6.11 -22.09 3.92
N PHE A 112 -5.24 -21.37 4.60
CA PHE A 112 -4.55 -20.20 4.06
C PHE A 112 -3.21 -20.60 3.42
N ILE A 113 -2.97 -20.15 2.20
CA ILE A 113 -1.80 -20.51 1.42
C ILE A 113 -1.18 -19.23 0.85
N ASP A 114 0.07 -18.98 1.15
CA ASP A 114 0.85 -17.92 0.52
C ASP A 114 1.99 -18.53 -0.28
N ILE A 115 2.02 -18.26 -1.58
CA ILE A 115 2.92 -18.93 -2.53
C ILE A 115 4.13 -18.09 -2.95
N THR A 116 4.27 -16.87 -2.40
CA THR A 116 5.31 -15.92 -2.83
C THR A 116 5.85 -15.09 -1.65
N VAL A 117 6.12 -15.74 -0.56
CA VAL A 117 6.08 -15.09 0.76
C VAL A 117 7.23 -14.15 1.07
N GLY A 118 8.43 -14.36 0.55
CA GLY A 118 9.58 -13.59 0.97
C GLY A 118 9.80 -13.68 2.49
N PHE A 119 9.94 -12.56 3.20
CA PHE A 119 10.18 -12.56 4.65
C PHE A 119 8.98 -13.00 5.51
N GLY A 120 7.76 -13.04 4.96
CA GLY A 120 6.60 -13.57 5.68
C GLY A 120 5.83 -12.55 6.54
N VAL A 121 6.01 -11.24 6.33
CA VAL A 121 5.24 -10.24 7.06
C VAL A 121 3.76 -10.37 6.75
N ASP A 122 3.36 -10.34 5.48
CA ASP A 122 1.95 -10.50 5.09
C ASP A 122 1.39 -11.83 5.59
N PHE A 123 2.13 -12.92 5.42
CA PHE A 123 1.75 -14.24 5.94
C PHE A 123 1.46 -14.21 7.43
N SER A 124 2.32 -13.57 8.23
CA SER A 124 2.18 -13.55 9.69
C SER A 124 0.89 -12.89 10.19
N TYR A 125 0.33 -11.96 9.43
CA TYR A 125 -0.96 -11.32 9.73
C TYR A 125 -2.13 -12.05 9.08
N LEU A 126 -2.02 -12.42 7.81
CA LEU A 126 -3.10 -13.05 7.05
C LEU A 126 -3.44 -14.45 7.58
N ALA A 127 -2.44 -15.23 7.97
CA ALA A 127 -2.62 -16.59 8.50
C ALA A 127 -3.29 -16.65 9.88
N GLN A 128 -3.41 -15.53 10.59
CA GLN A 128 -4.07 -15.50 11.90
C GLN A 128 -5.54 -15.93 11.80
N GLY A 129 -5.97 -16.87 12.66
CA GLY A 129 -7.33 -17.36 12.73
C GLY A 129 -7.62 -18.55 11.81
N PHE A 130 -6.71 -18.95 10.93
CA PHE A 130 -6.84 -20.19 10.15
C PHE A 130 -6.37 -21.40 10.96
N ALA A 131 -7.03 -22.56 10.76
CA ALA A 131 -6.60 -23.80 11.38
C ALA A 131 -5.34 -24.36 10.71
N GLU A 132 -5.22 -24.15 9.41
CA GLU A 132 -4.06 -24.55 8.60
C GLU A 132 -3.56 -23.35 7.81
N ALA A 133 -2.24 -23.18 7.76
CA ALA A 133 -1.59 -22.17 6.98
C ALA A 133 -0.30 -22.72 6.34
N THR A 134 -0.11 -22.48 5.06
CA THR A 134 1.08 -22.92 4.32
C THR A 134 1.82 -21.71 3.74
N TYR A 135 3.06 -21.62 4.10
CA TYR A 135 4.05 -20.66 3.62
C TYR A 135 4.94 -21.34 2.59
N VAL A 136 5.06 -20.77 1.38
CA VAL A 136 5.92 -21.30 0.32
C VAL A 136 6.93 -20.25 -0.12
N GLU A 137 8.20 -20.58 -0.03
CA GLU A 137 9.31 -19.70 -0.40
C GLU A 137 10.44 -20.55 -1.00
N ARG A 138 11.13 -20.03 -2.02
CA ARG A 138 12.25 -20.72 -2.70
C ARG A 138 13.60 -20.54 -2.00
N GLN A 139 13.76 -19.44 -1.28
CA GLN A 139 15.03 -19.10 -0.61
C GLN A 139 15.13 -19.80 0.74
N GLU A 140 16.04 -20.76 0.86
CA GLU A 140 16.19 -21.60 2.04
C GLU A 140 16.42 -20.78 3.33
N HIS A 141 17.25 -19.73 3.27
CA HIS A 141 17.50 -18.88 4.44
C HIS A 141 16.23 -18.16 4.96
N LEU A 142 15.30 -17.77 4.07
CA LEU A 142 14.02 -17.19 4.49
C LEU A 142 13.08 -18.26 5.08
N CYS A 143 13.12 -19.47 4.54
CA CYS A 143 12.40 -20.62 5.11
C CYS A 143 12.89 -20.97 6.52
N GLU A 144 14.21 -20.91 6.78
CA GLU A 144 14.74 -21.11 8.11
C GLU A 144 14.32 -20.03 9.10
N ILE A 145 14.34 -18.76 8.69
CA ILE A 145 13.85 -17.65 9.48
C ILE A 145 12.34 -17.83 9.77
N ALA A 146 11.55 -18.21 8.78
CA ALA A 146 10.12 -18.44 8.93
C ALA A 146 9.82 -19.55 9.95
N ARG A 147 10.48 -20.71 9.84
CA ARG A 147 10.33 -21.82 10.81
C ARG A 147 10.67 -21.41 12.24
N HIS A 148 11.66 -20.54 12.40
CA HIS A 148 12.05 -20.01 13.70
C HIS A 148 11.06 -18.97 14.23
N ASN A 149 10.64 -18.01 13.40
CA ASN A 149 9.84 -16.87 13.82
C ASN A 149 8.33 -17.17 13.98
N PHE A 150 7.74 -18.04 13.15
CA PHE A 150 6.29 -18.23 13.16
C PHE A 150 5.72 -18.72 14.50
N PRO A 151 6.37 -19.65 15.23
CA PRO A 151 5.92 -19.98 16.58
C PRO A 151 5.91 -18.76 17.51
N LEU A 152 6.91 -17.89 17.44
CA LEU A 152 7.00 -16.66 18.23
C LEU A 152 5.91 -15.65 17.86
N LEU A 153 5.50 -15.64 16.59
CA LEU A 153 4.45 -14.78 16.05
C LEU A 153 3.03 -15.36 16.24
N GLY A 154 2.89 -16.45 17.03
CA GLY A 154 1.59 -17.07 17.31
C GLY A 154 1.08 -18.00 16.21
N LEU A 155 1.94 -18.48 15.32
CA LEU A 155 1.63 -19.39 14.21
C LEU A 155 2.38 -20.72 14.30
N PRO A 156 2.28 -21.48 15.43
CA PRO A 156 3.00 -22.73 15.59
C PRO A 156 2.53 -23.83 14.61
N HIS A 157 1.36 -23.65 14.01
CA HIS A 157 0.74 -24.56 13.03
C HIS A 157 1.11 -24.23 11.58
N ALA A 158 1.90 -23.19 11.33
CA ALA A 158 2.29 -22.82 9.97
C ALA A 158 3.23 -23.88 9.37
N ASN A 159 2.85 -24.39 8.20
CA ASN A 159 3.66 -25.32 7.41
C ASN A 159 4.59 -24.54 6.47
N VAL A 160 5.90 -24.74 6.58
CA VAL A 160 6.90 -24.05 5.75
C VAL A 160 7.45 -25.00 4.69
N ILE A 161 7.07 -24.72 3.44
CA ILE A 161 7.55 -25.44 2.24
C ILE A 161 8.65 -24.61 1.57
N CYS A 162 9.86 -25.15 1.54
CA CYS A 162 10.99 -24.55 0.82
C CYS A 162 11.05 -25.14 -0.58
N LYS A 163 10.41 -24.46 -1.54
CA LYS A 163 10.35 -24.92 -2.92
C LYS A 163 10.10 -23.74 -3.87
N GLU A 164 10.72 -23.74 -5.02
CA GLU A 164 10.31 -22.91 -6.15
C GLU A 164 9.13 -23.58 -6.86
N LEU A 165 8.04 -22.83 -7.05
CA LEU A 165 6.86 -23.29 -7.76
C LEU A 165 6.76 -22.56 -9.10
N GLU A 166 6.54 -23.31 -10.18
CA GLU A 166 6.14 -22.75 -11.47
C GLU A 166 4.66 -22.37 -11.45
N THR A 167 3.86 -23.16 -10.74
CA THR A 167 2.42 -22.90 -10.50
C THR A 167 2.01 -23.38 -9.12
N PRO A 168 1.06 -22.69 -8.43
CA PRO A 168 0.52 -23.15 -7.16
C PRO A 168 -0.21 -24.50 -7.26
N LEU A 169 -0.61 -24.90 -8.47
CA LEU A 169 -1.27 -26.18 -8.71
C LEU A 169 -0.37 -27.39 -8.48
N GLU A 170 0.94 -27.20 -8.33
CA GLU A 170 1.88 -28.25 -7.90
C GLU A 170 1.71 -28.65 -6.43
N LEU A 171 1.06 -27.79 -5.64
CA LEU A 171 0.83 -28.10 -4.22
C LEU A 171 -0.24 -29.20 -4.10
N PRO A 172 -0.01 -30.23 -3.25
CA PRO A 172 -0.90 -31.39 -3.16
C PRO A 172 -2.37 -31.04 -2.87
N PHE A 173 -2.60 -29.97 -2.10
CA PHE A 173 -3.93 -29.50 -1.70
C PHE A 173 -4.59 -28.58 -2.76
N LEU A 174 -3.86 -28.16 -3.79
CA LEU A 174 -4.37 -27.41 -4.95
C LEU A 174 -4.23 -28.20 -6.27
N GLY A 175 -3.62 -29.39 -6.25
CA GLY A 175 -3.31 -30.20 -7.42
C GLY A 175 -4.53 -30.85 -8.08
N ASN A 176 -4.32 -31.38 -9.29
CA ASN A 176 -5.33 -32.07 -10.11
C ASN A 176 -5.63 -33.48 -9.56
N GLY A 177 -6.48 -33.60 -8.52
CA GLY A 177 -7.17 -34.84 -8.23
C GLY A 177 -8.46 -34.93 -9.06
N PRO A 178 -9.08 -36.13 -9.24
CA PRO A 178 -10.33 -36.23 -9.95
C PRO A 178 -11.38 -35.30 -9.30
N GLU A 179 -12.16 -34.61 -10.12
CA GLU A 179 -13.20 -33.64 -9.71
C GLU A 179 -14.22 -34.19 -8.69
N THR A 180 -14.24 -35.50 -8.49
CA THR A 180 -15.11 -36.19 -7.52
C THR A 180 -14.64 -36.11 -6.08
N ASP A 181 -13.36 -35.77 -5.81
CA ASP A 181 -12.82 -35.64 -4.45
C ASP A 181 -12.61 -34.20 -4.06
N LEU A 182 -13.70 -33.44 -3.96
CA LEU A 182 -13.71 -32.05 -3.41
C LEU A 182 -13.29 -31.99 -1.93
N LYS A 183 -13.08 -33.17 -1.30
CA LYS A 183 -12.61 -33.29 0.08
C LYS A 183 -11.28 -34.02 0.10
N ARG A 184 -10.22 -33.39 0.55
CA ARG A 184 -8.93 -34.03 0.82
C ARG A 184 -8.63 -34.05 2.30
N THR A 185 -8.16 -35.18 2.78
CA THR A 185 -7.67 -35.32 4.14
C THR A 185 -6.16 -35.11 4.14
N TYR A 186 -5.70 -34.04 4.75
CA TYR A 186 -4.29 -33.78 5.00
C TYR A 186 -4.09 -33.65 6.52
N ASN A 187 -3.11 -34.38 7.08
CA ASN A 187 -2.86 -34.46 8.55
C ASN A 187 -4.11 -34.80 9.39
N GLY A 188 -5.05 -35.60 8.86
CA GLY A 188 -6.26 -35.99 9.57
C GLY A 188 -7.42 -34.99 9.52
N LEU A 189 -7.25 -33.83 8.87
CA LEU A 189 -8.30 -32.86 8.63
C LEU A 189 -8.82 -32.99 7.20
N THR A 190 -10.14 -33.06 7.05
CA THR A 190 -10.80 -33.07 5.74
C THR A 190 -11.19 -31.65 5.40
N THR A 191 -10.47 -31.02 4.48
CA THR A 191 -10.79 -29.68 3.98
C THR A 191 -11.56 -29.77 2.65
N ASP A 192 -12.58 -28.96 2.51
CA ASP A 192 -13.20 -28.71 1.21
C ASP A 192 -12.22 -27.85 0.40
N LEU A 193 -11.75 -28.38 -0.75
CA LEU A 193 -10.80 -27.65 -1.63
C LEU A 193 -11.33 -26.27 -2.04
N GLN A 194 -12.65 -26.14 -2.06
CA GLN A 194 -13.31 -24.89 -2.38
C GLN A 194 -13.26 -23.82 -1.27
N GLN A 195 -12.71 -24.13 -0.10
CA GLN A 195 -12.54 -23.19 1.02
C GLN A 195 -11.09 -22.70 1.18
N ASN A 196 -10.19 -23.09 0.27
CA ASN A 196 -8.83 -22.56 0.28
C ASN A 196 -8.79 -21.07 -0.02
N VAL A 197 -7.90 -20.37 0.68
CA VAL A 197 -7.56 -18.95 0.43
C VAL A 197 -6.13 -18.87 -0.01
N VAL A 198 -5.88 -18.24 -1.15
CA VAL A 198 -4.53 -18.08 -1.69
C VAL A 198 -4.15 -16.61 -1.74
N PHE A 199 -2.96 -16.30 -1.20
CA PHE A 199 -2.32 -14.99 -1.35
C PHE A 199 -1.13 -15.09 -2.29
N ILE A 200 -0.96 -14.10 -3.16
CA ILE A 200 0.10 -14.05 -4.16
C ILE A 200 0.69 -12.63 -4.22
N ASP A 201 2.01 -12.52 -4.02
CA ASP A 201 2.79 -11.28 -4.22
C ASP A 201 3.90 -11.57 -5.26
N PRO A 202 3.57 -11.63 -6.57
CA PRO A 202 4.53 -12.05 -7.58
C PRO A 202 5.66 -11.04 -7.73
N ALA A 203 6.89 -11.54 -7.90
CA ALA A 203 8.07 -10.71 -8.06
C ALA A 203 7.99 -9.86 -9.34
N ARG A 204 8.44 -8.59 -9.26
CA ARG A 204 8.38 -7.59 -10.33
C ARG A 204 9.54 -7.63 -11.32
N ARG A 205 10.39 -8.61 -11.26
CA ARG A 205 11.56 -8.69 -12.12
C ARG A 205 11.39 -9.87 -13.07
N ASP A 206 11.66 -9.59 -14.34
CA ASP A 206 11.84 -10.66 -15.31
C ASP A 206 13.07 -11.53 -14.92
N THR A 207 13.26 -12.62 -15.61
CA THR A 207 14.42 -13.52 -15.43
C THR A 207 15.77 -12.81 -15.61
N ASN A 208 15.77 -11.62 -16.22
CA ASN A 208 16.95 -10.79 -16.49
C ASN A 208 17.13 -9.67 -15.43
N GLY A 209 16.22 -9.55 -14.45
CA GLY A 209 16.29 -8.56 -13.38
C GLY A 209 15.76 -7.15 -13.75
N ASN A 210 15.13 -6.99 -14.95
CA ASN A 210 14.51 -5.73 -15.35
C ASN A 210 13.17 -5.50 -14.62
N ARG A 211 12.80 -4.22 -14.46
CA ARG A 211 11.49 -3.86 -13.89
C ARG A 211 10.38 -4.17 -14.88
N THR A 212 9.32 -4.81 -14.42
CA THR A 212 8.14 -5.13 -15.19
C THR A 212 7.10 -4.02 -15.09
N TYR A 213 6.35 -3.81 -16.18
CA TYR A 213 5.28 -2.80 -16.27
C TYR A 213 3.92 -3.44 -16.60
N ALA A 214 3.87 -4.74 -16.89
CA ALA A 214 2.66 -5.49 -17.12
C ALA A 214 2.56 -6.68 -16.15
N ILE A 215 1.33 -7.10 -15.83
CA ILE A 215 1.08 -8.24 -14.94
C ILE A 215 1.64 -9.55 -15.50
N GLY A 216 1.62 -9.72 -16.82
CA GLY A 216 2.17 -10.91 -17.49
C GLY A 216 3.68 -11.07 -17.39
N ASP A 217 4.40 -10.01 -16.98
CA ASP A 217 5.86 -10.06 -16.80
C ASP A 217 6.26 -10.43 -15.36
N CYS A 218 5.31 -10.62 -14.46
CA CYS A 218 5.57 -10.99 -13.07
C CYS A 218 5.96 -12.46 -12.94
N THR A 219 6.69 -12.82 -11.89
CA THR A 219 7.09 -14.20 -11.60
C THR A 219 6.57 -14.63 -10.22
N PRO A 220 5.74 -15.68 -10.13
CA PRO A 220 5.13 -16.41 -11.25
C PRO A 220 4.16 -15.55 -12.06
N ASN A 221 3.96 -15.88 -13.36
CA ASN A 221 2.94 -15.23 -14.18
C ASN A 221 1.55 -15.78 -13.81
N ILE A 222 0.80 -15.00 -13.06
CA ILE A 222 -0.51 -15.43 -12.53
C ILE A 222 -1.55 -15.68 -13.63
N LEU A 223 -1.41 -15.06 -14.80
CA LEU A 223 -2.34 -15.24 -15.91
C LEU A 223 -2.35 -16.67 -16.45
N ASP A 224 -1.26 -17.43 -16.25
CA ASP A 224 -1.12 -18.79 -16.77
C ASP A 224 -1.93 -19.84 -15.98
N PHE A 225 -2.30 -19.52 -14.72
CA PHE A 225 -2.95 -20.47 -13.82
C PHE A 225 -4.18 -19.95 -13.06
N ILE A 226 -4.49 -18.66 -13.21
CA ILE A 226 -5.53 -18.03 -12.37
C ILE A 226 -6.90 -18.67 -12.56
N GLY A 227 -7.29 -19.05 -13.80
CA GLY A 227 -8.58 -19.68 -14.06
C GLY A 227 -8.75 -21.04 -13.39
N GLU A 228 -7.68 -21.86 -13.35
CA GLU A 228 -7.71 -23.15 -12.64
C GLU A 228 -7.63 -22.96 -11.11
N LEU A 229 -6.90 -21.95 -10.64
CA LEU A 229 -6.79 -21.65 -9.22
C LEU A 229 -8.13 -21.23 -8.63
N LEU A 230 -8.88 -20.36 -9.31
CA LEU A 230 -10.19 -19.88 -8.87
C LEU A 230 -11.22 -20.99 -8.69
N LYS A 231 -11.17 -22.04 -9.52
CA LYS A 231 -12.04 -23.23 -9.36
C LYS A 231 -11.78 -23.99 -8.05
N LYS A 232 -10.61 -23.84 -7.44
CA LYS A 232 -10.12 -24.60 -6.28
C LYS A 232 -10.00 -23.76 -5.00
N THR A 233 -10.40 -22.50 -5.08
CA THR A 233 -10.27 -21.56 -3.97
C THR A 233 -11.57 -20.82 -3.71
N ALA A 234 -11.76 -20.36 -2.47
CA ALA A 234 -12.83 -19.44 -2.15
C ALA A 234 -12.44 -18.01 -2.55
N VAL A 235 -11.20 -17.64 -2.26
CA VAL A 235 -10.66 -16.31 -2.48
C VAL A 235 -9.22 -16.41 -2.94
N VAL A 236 -8.86 -15.61 -3.92
CA VAL A 236 -7.47 -15.32 -4.27
C VAL A 236 -7.21 -13.83 -4.05
N MET A 237 -6.24 -13.52 -3.23
CA MET A 237 -5.76 -12.13 -3.05
C MET A 237 -4.43 -11.95 -3.76
N VAL A 238 -4.35 -10.95 -4.63
CA VAL A 238 -3.14 -10.65 -5.41
C VAL A 238 -2.62 -9.27 -5.04
N LYS A 239 -1.41 -9.21 -4.49
CA LYS A 239 -0.72 -7.96 -4.22
C LYS A 239 0.20 -7.62 -5.38
N LEU A 240 0.10 -6.42 -5.89
CA LEU A 240 0.85 -5.96 -7.05
C LEU A 240 1.53 -4.61 -6.79
N SER A 241 2.49 -4.32 -7.66
CA SER A 241 3.15 -3.02 -7.67
C SER A 241 2.16 -1.87 -7.91
N PRO A 242 2.27 -0.75 -7.19
CA PRO A 242 1.49 0.44 -7.50
C PRO A 242 1.84 1.08 -8.86
N MET A 243 2.88 0.61 -9.52
CA MET A 243 3.27 1.09 -10.87
C MET A 243 2.39 0.50 -11.97
N LEU A 244 1.76 -0.66 -11.73
CA LEU A 244 0.89 -1.30 -12.71
C LEU A 244 -0.39 -0.47 -12.92
N ASP A 245 -0.91 -0.47 -14.16
CA ASP A 245 -2.23 0.07 -14.46
C ASP A 245 -3.31 -0.91 -13.98
N TRP A 246 -4.17 -0.45 -13.07
CA TRP A 246 -5.14 -1.34 -12.46
C TRP A 246 -6.25 -1.75 -13.42
N HIS A 247 -6.65 -0.90 -14.39
CA HIS A 247 -7.66 -1.25 -15.39
C HIS A 247 -7.17 -2.36 -16.31
N GLN A 248 -5.95 -2.20 -16.86
CA GLN A 248 -5.33 -3.23 -17.71
C GLN A 248 -5.11 -4.53 -16.93
N THR A 249 -4.76 -4.43 -15.65
CA THR A 249 -4.56 -5.57 -14.76
C THR A 249 -5.87 -6.35 -14.56
N VAL A 250 -6.97 -5.66 -14.22
CA VAL A 250 -8.30 -6.26 -14.05
C VAL A 250 -8.76 -6.92 -15.36
N GLU A 251 -8.61 -6.22 -16.49
CA GLU A 251 -8.97 -6.77 -17.80
C GLU A 251 -8.19 -8.04 -18.14
N ALA A 252 -6.88 -8.05 -17.90
CA ALA A 252 -6.02 -9.20 -18.18
C ALA A 252 -6.41 -10.41 -17.31
N ILE A 253 -6.62 -10.21 -16.01
CA ILE A 253 -7.04 -11.27 -15.08
C ILE A 253 -8.41 -11.80 -15.47
N ASN A 254 -9.40 -10.95 -15.67
CA ASN A 254 -10.75 -11.35 -16.03
C ASN A 254 -10.78 -12.13 -17.35
N ARG A 255 -9.96 -11.77 -18.32
CA ARG A 255 -9.80 -12.52 -19.57
C ARG A 255 -9.19 -13.91 -19.35
N SER A 256 -8.15 -13.99 -18.51
CA SER A 256 -7.42 -15.25 -18.24
C SER A 256 -8.17 -16.17 -17.28
N SER A 257 -9.08 -15.66 -16.44
CA SER A 257 -9.92 -16.48 -15.54
C SER A 257 -10.92 -17.35 -16.29
N GLY A 258 -11.33 -16.95 -17.48
CA GLY A 258 -12.36 -17.64 -18.28
C GLY A 258 -13.80 -17.30 -17.88
N SER A 259 -14.04 -16.73 -16.72
CA SER A 259 -15.38 -16.27 -16.25
C SER A 259 -15.73 -14.85 -16.73
N GLY A 260 -14.73 -14.09 -17.16
CA GLY A 260 -14.90 -12.70 -17.62
C GLY A 260 -15.13 -11.67 -16.49
N ASN A 261 -15.37 -12.11 -15.27
CA ASN A 261 -15.62 -11.25 -14.10
C ASN A 261 -15.15 -11.95 -12.82
N ALA A 262 -13.83 -12.10 -12.64
CA ALA A 262 -13.24 -12.76 -11.47
C ALA A 262 -12.80 -11.76 -10.41
N VAL A 263 -12.34 -10.55 -10.82
CA VAL A 263 -11.91 -9.49 -9.89
C VAL A 263 -13.14 -8.82 -9.31
N ARG A 264 -13.28 -8.85 -7.98
CA ARG A 264 -14.38 -8.28 -7.22
C ARG A 264 -14.04 -6.93 -6.64
N GLU A 265 -12.83 -6.82 -6.10
CA GLU A 265 -12.37 -5.59 -5.48
C GLU A 265 -10.94 -5.25 -5.93
N VAL A 266 -10.68 -3.95 -6.09
CA VAL A 266 -9.36 -3.38 -6.29
C VAL A 266 -9.09 -2.39 -5.17
N HIS A 267 -8.04 -2.60 -4.39
CA HIS A 267 -7.63 -1.68 -3.36
C HIS A 267 -6.34 -0.98 -3.78
N ILE A 268 -6.39 0.33 -3.92
CA ILE A 268 -5.25 1.19 -4.17
C ILE A 268 -4.79 1.73 -2.83
N VAL A 269 -3.75 1.10 -2.27
CA VAL A 269 -3.32 1.35 -0.89
C VAL A 269 -2.19 2.36 -0.85
N SER A 270 -2.42 3.46 -0.17
CA SER A 270 -1.44 4.51 0.10
C SER A 270 -1.25 4.71 1.60
N THR A 271 -0.05 5.05 2.00
CA THR A 271 0.28 5.47 3.37
C THR A 271 1.09 6.76 3.31
N GLN A 272 0.76 7.71 4.19
CA GLN A 272 1.39 9.03 4.19
C GLN A 272 1.38 9.72 2.80
N ASN A 273 0.27 9.56 2.07
CA ASN A 273 0.07 10.08 0.72
C ASN A 273 1.06 9.56 -0.33
N GLU A 274 1.56 8.34 -0.15
CA GLU A 274 2.40 7.61 -1.10
C GLU A 274 1.76 6.26 -1.42
N CYS A 275 1.51 5.97 -2.70
CA CYS A 275 0.91 4.71 -3.13
C CYS A 275 1.91 3.56 -2.95
N LYS A 276 1.55 2.56 -2.15
CA LYS A 276 2.42 1.45 -1.75
C LYS A 276 2.17 0.18 -2.54
N GLU A 277 0.92 -0.17 -2.76
CA GLU A 277 0.53 -1.42 -3.42
C GLU A 277 -0.85 -1.32 -4.08
N LEU A 278 -1.09 -2.19 -5.06
CA LEU A 278 -2.40 -2.58 -5.52
C LEU A 278 -2.72 -3.93 -4.93
N LEU A 279 -3.90 -4.09 -4.35
CA LEU A 279 -4.40 -5.37 -3.86
C LEU A 279 -5.69 -5.69 -4.63
N LEU A 280 -5.75 -6.86 -5.22
CA LEU A 280 -6.94 -7.35 -5.92
C LEU A 280 -7.52 -8.53 -5.14
N GLU A 281 -8.83 -8.52 -4.97
CA GLU A 281 -9.59 -9.65 -4.46
C GLU A 281 -10.32 -10.31 -5.62
N LEU A 282 -10.16 -11.63 -5.74
CA LEU A 282 -10.72 -12.44 -6.80
C LEU A 282 -11.53 -13.60 -6.22
N SER A 283 -12.71 -13.82 -6.78
CA SER A 283 -13.56 -14.97 -6.42
C SER A 283 -14.54 -15.30 -7.54
N GLU A 284 -14.84 -16.59 -7.70
CA GLU A 284 -15.96 -17.09 -8.50
C GLU A 284 -17.13 -17.56 -7.63
N ARG A 285 -17.06 -17.38 -6.31
CA ARG A 285 -18.06 -17.84 -5.33
C ARG A 285 -19.27 -16.94 -5.19
N TYR A 286 -19.12 -15.68 -5.57
CA TYR A 286 -20.20 -14.70 -5.52
C TYR A 286 -20.09 -13.73 -6.70
N GLU A 287 -21.20 -13.16 -7.06
CA GLU A 287 -21.25 -12.12 -8.08
C GLU A 287 -21.42 -10.76 -7.40
N SER A 288 -20.62 -9.81 -7.82
CA SER A 288 -20.74 -8.40 -7.45
C SER A 288 -20.28 -7.53 -8.60
N GLU A 289 -20.70 -6.28 -8.62
CA GLU A 289 -20.03 -5.27 -9.43
C GLU A 289 -18.62 -5.03 -8.87
N LEU A 290 -17.70 -4.66 -9.74
CA LEU A 290 -16.34 -4.31 -9.36
C LEU A 290 -16.34 -3.08 -8.46
N GLU A 291 -15.82 -3.20 -7.25
CA GLU A 291 -15.57 -2.07 -6.36
C GLU A 291 -14.11 -1.66 -6.34
N VAL A 292 -13.85 -0.35 -6.37
CA VAL A 292 -12.50 0.21 -6.26
C VAL A 292 -12.39 1.03 -4.98
N HIS A 293 -11.45 0.64 -4.13
CA HIS A 293 -11.19 1.22 -2.83
C HIS A 293 -9.91 2.06 -2.89
N CYS A 294 -10.05 3.38 -2.82
CA CYS A 294 -8.92 4.31 -2.68
C CYS A 294 -8.63 4.52 -1.20
N VAL A 295 -7.52 3.99 -0.73
CA VAL A 295 -7.13 3.99 0.69
C VAL A 295 -5.90 4.83 0.90
N ASN A 296 -5.94 5.76 1.85
CA ASN A 296 -4.77 6.52 2.28
C ASN A 296 -4.77 6.65 3.79
N ASP A 297 -3.94 5.86 4.46
CA ASP A 297 -3.98 5.68 5.92
C ASP A 297 -5.38 5.22 6.38
N ASP A 298 -6.12 6.05 7.11
CA ASP A 298 -7.48 5.76 7.57
C ASP A 298 -8.57 6.31 6.63
N ASP A 299 -8.20 7.14 5.64
CA ASP A 299 -9.14 7.69 4.65
C ASP A 299 -9.47 6.64 3.60
N VAL A 300 -10.75 6.35 3.40
CA VAL A 300 -11.23 5.39 2.40
C VAL A 300 -12.31 6.02 1.53
N PHE A 301 -12.11 5.95 0.22
CA PHE A 301 -13.11 6.32 -0.79
C PHE A 301 -13.40 5.11 -1.67
N VAL A 302 -14.67 4.69 -1.74
CA VAL A 302 -15.10 3.53 -2.52
C VAL A 302 -16.01 3.98 -3.65
N PHE A 303 -15.79 3.42 -4.83
CA PHE A 303 -16.63 3.66 -6.00
C PHE A 303 -16.73 2.42 -6.88
N THR A 304 -17.82 2.32 -7.64
CA THR A 304 -17.97 1.39 -8.74
C THR A 304 -17.62 2.13 -10.04
N PRO A 305 -16.70 1.64 -10.87
CA PRO A 305 -16.37 2.27 -12.13
C PRO A 305 -17.62 2.40 -13.00
N SER A 306 -17.98 3.62 -13.40
CA SER A 306 -19.13 3.86 -14.26
C SER A 306 -18.70 4.54 -15.56
N GLU A 307 -19.32 4.15 -16.66
CA GLU A 307 -19.13 4.83 -17.94
C GLU A 307 -19.86 6.20 -18.01
N THR A 308 -20.61 6.55 -16.98
CA THR A 308 -21.48 7.74 -16.98
C THR A 308 -20.65 9.00 -16.79
N ARG A 309 -20.54 9.78 -17.86
CA ARG A 309 -20.01 11.15 -17.79
C ARG A 309 -20.98 12.00 -16.97
N THR A 310 -20.50 12.54 -15.86
CA THR A 310 -21.26 13.48 -15.04
C THR A 310 -21.58 14.75 -15.81
N LYS A 311 -22.80 15.28 -15.60
CA LYS A 311 -23.18 16.60 -16.10
C LYS A 311 -22.22 17.64 -15.53
N THR A 312 -21.76 18.54 -16.38
CA THR A 312 -20.92 19.69 -15.97
C THR A 312 -21.68 20.51 -14.93
N LEU A 313 -21.19 20.49 -13.69
CA LEU A 313 -21.79 21.33 -12.62
C LEU A 313 -21.24 22.75 -12.76
N GLU A 314 -22.13 23.75 -12.80
CA GLU A 314 -21.74 25.15 -12.73
C GLU A 314 -21.36 25.52 -11.29
N VAL A 315 -20.10 25.72 -11.00
CA VAL A 315 -19.64 26.18 -9.70
C VAL A 315 -19.62 27.70 -9.66
N LYS A 316 -20.71 28.29 -9.15
CA LYS A 316 -20.94 29.74 -9.11
C LYS A 316 -20.18 30.48 -8.05
N GLN A 317 -19.14 30.37 -7.58
CA GLN A 317 -18.29 31.04 -6.58
C GLN A 317 -17.49 30.02 -5.76
N SER A 318 -16.41 29.58 -6.33
CA SER A 318 -15.53 28.64 -5.63
C SER A 318 -14.82 29.30 -4.45
N LYS A 319 -15.05 28.76 -3.25
CA LYS A 319 -14.37 29.20 -2.01
C LYS A 319 -13.33 28.20 -1.53
N LYS A 320 -13.41 26.96 -2.03
CA LYS A 320 -12.54 25.85 -1.61
C LYS A 320 -11.81 25.24 -2.78
N LEU A 321 -10.56 24.84 -2.54
CA LEU A 321 -9.73 24.05 -3.44
C LEU A 321 -9.51 22.68 -2.81
N PHE A 322 -9.73 21.63 -3.60
CA PHE A 322 -9.59 20.23 -3.17
C PHE A 322 -8.44 19.57 -3.92
N VAL A 323 -7.60 18.88 -3.17
CA VAL A 323 -6.41 18.18 -3.67
C VAL A 323 -6.53 16.71 -3.30
N PRO A 324 -6.86 15.82 -4.25
CA PRO A 324 -6.99 14.39 -3.97
C PRO A 324 -5.72 13.78 -3.41
N ASN A 325 -5.86 12.74 -2.59
CA ASN A 325 -4.73 11.97 -2.08
C ASN A 325 -4.14 11.03 -3.16
N ALA A 326 -3.05 10.36 -2.84
CA ALA A 326 -2.31 9.53 -3.80
C ALA A 326 -3.11 8.35 -4.33
N SER A 327 -3.99 7.73 -3.53
CA SER A 327 -4.81 6.60 -3.98
C SER A 327 -5.87 7.03 -5.00
N VAL A 328 -6.56 8.14 -4.77
CA VAL A 328 -7.50 8.73 -5.73
C VAL A 328 -6.79 9.16 -7.02
N MET A 329 -5.61 9.77 -6.89
CA MET A 329 -4.77 10.13 -8.05
C MET A 329 -4.39 8.91 -8.88
N LYS A 330 -4.05 7.80 -8.24
CA LYS A 330 -3.73 6.53 -8.91
C LYS A 330 -4.96 5.86 -9.51
N ALA A 331 -6.11 5.95 -8.85
CA ALA A 331 -7.38 5.42 -9.35
C ALA A 331 -7.84 6.14 -10.62
N GLY A 332 -7.57 7.45 -10.73
CA GLY A 332 -8.06 8.25 -11.84
C GLY A 332 -9.57 8.50 -11.83
N CYS A 333 -10.24 8.25 -10.70
CA CYS A 333 -11.70 8.32 -10.52
C CYS A 333 -12.20 9.76 -10.35
N PHE A 334 -11.79 10.65 -11.24
CA PHE A 334 -12.11 12.07 -11.14
C PHE A 334 -13.59 12.37 -11.40
N PRO A 335 -14.26 11.71 -12.37
CA PRO A 335 -15.71 11.88 -12.55
C PRO A 335 -16.54 11.45 -11.33
N GLU A 336 -16.13 10.37 -10.65
CA GLU A 336 -16.77 9.85 -9.45
C GLU A 336 -16.59 10.81 -8.26
N ILE A 337 -15.41 11.44 -8.16
CA ILE A 337 -15.14 12.50 -7.17
C ILE A 337 -16.02 13.72 -7.44
N GLU A 338 -16.13 14.18 -8.69
CA GLU A 338 -17.00 15.29 -9.06
C GLU A 338 -18.48 14.99 -8.71
N ALA A 339 -18.94 13.81 -9.07
CA ALA A 339 -20.33 13.40 -8.82
C ALA A 339 -20.65 13.27 -7.33
N ARG A 340 -19.75 12.63 -6.57
CA ARG A 340 -19.95 12.36 -5.13
C ARG A 340 -19.96 13.64 -4.31
N PHE A 341 -19.07 14.58 -4.61
CA PHE A 341 -18.81 15.75 -3.77
C PHE A 341 -19.39 17.07 -4.36
N GLY A 342 -19.96 17.04 -5.55
CA GLY A 342 -20.49 18.27 -6.17
C GLY A 342 -19.43 19.33 -6.45
N ILE A 343 -18.21 18.90 -6.75
CA ILE A 343 -17.07 19.76 -7.07
C ILE A 343 -16.72 19.66 -8.56
N ARG A 344 -15.90 20.58 -9.06
CA ARG A 344 -15.50 20.61 -10.47
C ARG A 344 -13.98 20.60 -10.59
N GLN A 345 -13.44 19.79 -11.49
CA GLN A 345 -12.03 19.81 -11.85
C GLN A 345 -11.68 21.12 -12.58
N ILE A 346 -10.55 21.73 -12.24
CA ILE A 346 -10.12 23.03 -12.80
C ILE A 346 -9.73 22.89 -14.27
N GLY A 347 -9.09 21.79 -14.62
CA GLY A 347 -8.68 21.46 -15.96
C GLY A 347 -8.29 20.00 -16.04
N LYS A 348 -8.53 19.38 -17.18
CA LYS A 348 -8.42 17.91 -17.41
C LYS A 348 -7.17 17.25 -16.87
N ASN A 349 -6.03 17.95 -16.92
CA ASN A 349 -4.73 17.42 -16.45
C ASN A 349 -4.22 18.13 -15.18
N SER A 350 -5.06 18.96 -14.53
CA SER A 350 -4.68 19.66 -13.31
C SER A 350 -4.83 18.80 -12.07
N HIS A 351 -5.82 17.91 -12.07
CA HIS A 351 -6.18 17.06 -10.93
C HIS A 351 -6.40 17.87 -9.64
N LEU A 352 -6.88 19.09 -9.79
CA LEU A 352 -7.32 19.98 -8.72
C LEU A 352 -8.79 20.28 -8.93
N PHE A 353 -9.54 20.38 -7.82
CA PHE A 353 -10.97 20.61 -7.88
C PHE A 353 -11.34 21.85 -7.09
N ILE A 354 -12.42 22.48 -7.47
CA ILE A 354 -13.00 23.66 -6.82
C ILE A 354 -14.45 23.43 -6.46
N GLY A 355 -14.87 24.02 -5.35
CA GLY A 355 -16.24 23.96 -4.87
C GLY A 355 -16.59 25.13 -3.98
N SER A 356 -17.87 25.26 -3.64
CA SER A 356 -18.38 26.39 -2.86
C SER A 356 -18.56 26.07 -1.37
N GLU A 357 -18.66 24.80 -1.01
CA GLU A 357 -19.08 24.35 0.32
C GLU A 357 -17.98 23.62 1.09
N ASP A 358 -18.16 23.53 2.40
CA ASP A 358 -17.39 22.65 3.28
C ASP A 358 -17.87 21.21 3.10
N ILE A 359 -17.00 20.38 2.55
CA ILE A 359 -17.27 18.97 2.26
C ILE A 359 -16.58 18.11 3.31
N VAL A 360 -17.35 17.25 3.98
CA VAL A 360 -16.85 16.27 4.93
C VAL A 360 -16.50 14.98 4.20
N GLY A 361 -15.36 14.36 4.56
CA GLY A 361 -14.96 13.06 4.02
C GLY A 361 -14.37 13.12 2.60
N PHE A 362 -13.92 14.28 2.13
CA PHE A 362 -13.18 14.36 0.87
C PHE A 362 -11.84 13.60 1.02
N PRO A 363 -11.53 12.66 0.10
CA PRO A 363 -10.32 11.83 0.20
C PRO A 363 -9.09 12.63 -0.25
N GLY A 364 -8.60 13.51 0.61
CA GLY A 364 -7.49 14.40 0.31
C GLY A 364 -7.42 15.62 1.19
N ARG A 365 -6.83 16.70 0.67
CA ARG A 365 -6.67 17.96 1.39
C ARG A 365 -7.59 19.04 0.85
N VAL A 366 -8.17 19.82 1.74
CA VAL A 366 -9.06 20.95 1.42
C VAL A 366 -8.40 22.24 1.88
N PHE A 367 -8.48 23.27 1.04
CA PHE A 367 -7.91 24.60 1.30
C PHE A 367 -8.95 25.69 1.01
N ASN A 368 -8.91 26.76 1.80
CA ASN A 368 -9.67 27.96 1.49
C ASN A 368 -8.99 28.78 0.38
N ILE A 369 -9.73 29.18 -0.64
CA ILE A 369 -9.23 30.08 -1.67
C ILE A 369 -9.28 31.51 -1.12
N LEU A 370 -8.12 32.13 -0.98
CA LEU A 370 -7.95 33.51 -0.49
C LEU A 370 -7.98 34.52 -1.65
N SER A 371 -7.37 34.15 -2.76
CA SER A 371 -7.43 34.91 -4.02
C SER A 371 -7.05 34.03 -5.20
N VAL A 372 -7.47 34.45 -6.39
CA VAL A 372 -7.11 33.84 -7.66
C VAL A 372 -6.39 34.89 -8.50
N THR A 373 -5.32 34.53 -9.15
CA THR A 373 -4.52 35.44 -9.99
C THR A 373 -3.96 34.73 -11.20
N THR A 374 -3.64 35.49 -12.23
CA THR A 374 -2.92 35.00 -13.40
C THR A 374 -1.40 35.31 -13.26
N MET A 375 -0.64 35.08 -14.34
CA MET A 375 0.77 35.50 -14.39
C MET A 375 0.96 37.01 -14.67
N ASN A 376 -0.13 37.80 -14.69
CA ASN A 376 -0.07 39.25 -14.85
C ASN A 376 0.60 39.91 -13.64
N LYS A 377 1.61 40.77 -13.90
CA LYS A 377 2.42 41.41 -12.84
C LYS A 377 1.60 42.25 -11.85
N LYS A 378 0.56 42.95 -12.32
CA LYS A 378 -0.29 43.81 -11.48
C LYS A 378 -1.18 42.97 -10.55
N GLU A 379 -1.79 41.94 -11.09
CA GLU A 379 -2.61 41.01 -10.36
C GLU A 379 -1.81 40.22 -9.31
N LEU A 380 -0.64 39.69 -9.71
CA LEU A 380 0.29 39.00 -8.80
C LEU A 380 0.70 39.87 -7.62
N LYS A 381 1.05 41.13 -7.88
CA LYS A 381 1.42 42.06 -6.82
C LYS A 381 0.30 42.32 -5.83
N SER A 382 -0.93 42.42 -6.29
CA SER A 382 -2.11 42.58 -5.45
C SER A 382 -2.45 41.30 -4.66
N SER A 383 -2.43 40.14 -5.32
CA SER A 383 -2.83 38.87 -4.73
C SER A 383 -1.80 38.34 -3.71
N LEU A 384 -0.52 38.65 -3.95
CA LEU A 384 0.58 38.16 -3.10
C LEU A 384 1.08 39.23 -2.10
N ALA A 385 0.41 40.38 -2.00
CA ALA A 385 0.81 41.43 -1.06
C ALA A 385 0.78 40.88 0.39
N GLY A 386 1.91 41.04 1.11
CA GLY A 386 2.07 40.57 2.47
C GLY A 386 2.48 39.08 2.59
N ILE A 387 2.67 38.37 1.48
CA ILE A 387 3.11 36.98 1.48
C ILE A 387 4.60 36.92 1.11
N ASP A 388 5.44 36.58 2.08
CA ASP A 388 6.88 36.39 1.91
C ASP A 388 7.31 34.91 1.85
N ARG A 389 6.43 34.01 2.30
CA ARG A 389 6.62 32.56 2.30
C ARG A 389 5.37 31.83 1.81
N ALA A 390 5.55 30.78 1.01
CA ALA A 390 4.47 29.89 0.61
C ALA A 390 4.99 28.52 0.14
N ASN A 391 4.16 27.50 0.33
CA ASN A 391 4.34 26.19 -0.27
C ASN A 391 3.80 26.23 -1.69
N ILE A 392 4.61 25.87 -2.70
CA ILE A 392 4.21 25.96 -4.11
C ILE A 392 4.02 24.56 -4.68
N SER A 393 2.86 24.32 -5.29
CA SER A 393 2.53 23.13 -6.07
C SER A 393 2.10 23.54 -7.47
N VAL A 394 2.59 22.83 -8.47
CA VAL A 394 2.21 23.05 -9.87
C VAL A 394 1.51 21.82 -10.43
N ARG A 395 0.49 22.04 -11.28
CA ARG A 395 -0.27 20.99 -11.94
C ARG A 395 -0.55 21.41 -13.37
N ASN A 396 0.05 20.70 -14.34
CA ASN A 396 -0.06 21.08 -15.76
C ASN A 396 0.22 22.58 -15.98
N PHE A 397 1.37 23.05 -15.53
CA PHE A 397 1.75 24.45 -15.56
C PHE A 397 3.12 24.62 -16.24
N PRO A 398 3.38 25.67 -17.01
CA PRO A 398 4.60 25.79 -17.83
C PRO A 398 5.90 26.01 -17.03
N LEU A 399 5.80 26.29 -15.74
CA LEU A 399 6.98 26.50 -14.87
C LEU A 399 7.05 25.41 -13.79
N SER A 400 8.27 24.99 -13.44
CA SER A 400 8.48 24.13 -12.26
C SER A 400 8.22 24.91 -10.95
N PRO A 401 8.00 24.23 -9.81
CA PRO A 401 7.86 24.89 -8.52
C PRO A 401 9.02 25.85 -8.20
N GLU A 402 10.27 25.44 -8.49
CA GLU A 402 11.47 26.24 -8.26
C GLU A 402 11.53 27.47 -9.18
N GLN A 403 11.16 27.32 -10.45
CA GLN A 403 11.12 28.43 -11.41
C GLN A 403 10.04 29.44 -11.00
N LEU A 404 8.85 28.96 -10.61
CA LEU A 404 7.76 29.80 -10.14
C LEU A 404 8.16 30.53 -8.85
N ARG A 405 8.77 29.86 -7.89
CA ARG A 405 9.30 30.42 -6.65
C ARG A 405 10.28 31.57 -6.89
N LYS A 406 11.25 31.36 -7.78
CA LYS A 406 12.22 32.42 -8.19
C LYS A 406 11.52 33.62 -8.81
N ARG A 407 10.55 33.38 -9.70
CA ARG A 407 9.80 34.44 -10.40
C ARG A 407 8.94 35.27 -9.45
N LEU A 408 8.29 34.62 -8.46
CA LEU A 408 7.46 35.28 -7.46
C LEU A 408 8.28 35.89 -6.31
N LYS A 409 9.57 35.56 -6.18
CA LYS A 409 10.48 35.98 -5.09
C LYS A 409 9.94 35.60 -3.69
N ILE A 410 9.31 34.43 -3.55
CA ILE A 410 8.71 33.91 -2.32
C ILE A 410 9.61 32.81 -1.73
N LYS A 411 9.82 32.84 -0.41
CA LYS A 411 10.55 31.81 0.34
C LYS A 411 9.69 30.56 0.53
N ASP A 412 10.33 29.43 0.80
CA ASP A 412 9.64 28.16 1.06
C ASP A 412 9.01 28.10 2.46
N GLY A 413 7.87 27.37 2.58
CA GLY A 413 7.20 27.11 3.84
C GLY A 413 6.12 28.15 4.21
N GLY A 414 5.69 28.11 5.46
CA GLY A 414 4.59 28.94 5.97
C GLY A 414 3.21 28.31 5.78
N ASP A 415 2.16 29.07 6.12
CA ASP A 415 0.76 28.59 6.16
C ASP A 415 0.00 28.82 4.84
N ILE A 416 0.62 29.53 3.88
CA ILE A 416 0.05 29.79 2.56
C ILE A 416 0.50 28.74 1.56
N TYR A 417 -0.42 28.34 0.70
CA TYR A 417 -0.19 27.39 -0.40
C TYR A 417 -0.57 28.05 -1.73
N LEU A 418 0.33 27.95 -2.70
CA LEU A 418 0.08 28.40 -4.06
C LEU A 418 -0.09 27.19 -4.96
N PHE A 419 -1.26 27.04 -5.56
CA PHE A 419 -1.51 26.01 -6.56
C PHE A 419 -1.59 26.66 -7.93
N ALA A 420 -0.60 26.39 -8.77
CA ALA A 420 -0.57 26.89 -10.13
C ALA A 420 -1.03 25.78 -11.09
N ALA A 421 -2.03 26.08 -11.91
CA ALA A 421 -2.63 25.12 -12.83
C ALA A 421 -3.02 25.77 -14.15
N THR A 422 -3.23 24.94 -15.17
CA THR A 422 -3.84 25.32 -16.44
C THR A 422 -5.28 24.83 -16.44
N THR A 423 -6.20 25.72 -16.80
CA THR A 423 -7.63 25.42 -16.91
C THR A 423 -7.97 24.71 -18.21
N ASP A 424 -9.23 24.30 -18.39
CA ASP A 424 -9.71 23.74 -19.66
C ASP A 424 -9.69 24.77 -20.81
N GLU A 425 -9.76 26.06 -20.50
CA GLU A 425 -9.61 27.18 -21.44
C GLU A 425 -8.17 27.56 -21.71
N GLU A 426 -7.20 26.72 -21.31
CA GLU A 426 -5.76 26.93 -21.42
C GLU A 426 -5.21 28.16 -20.67
N GLU A 427 -5.97 28.70 -19.72
CA GLU A 427 -5.52 29.82 -18.90
C GLU A 427 -4.61 29.33 -17.75
N HIS A 428 -3.51 30.08 -17.52
CA HIS A 428 -2.58 29.82 -16.43
C HIS A 428 -2.98 30.58 -15.18
N ILE A 429 -3.55 29.89 -14.21
CA ILE A 429 -4.10 30.45 -12.97
C ILE A 429 -3.30 30.01 -11.76
N ILE A 430 -3.18 30.91 -10.78
CA ILE A 430 -2.57 30.63 -9.47
C ILE A 430 -3.64 30.85 -8.40
N TYR A 431 -3.96 29.81 -7.67
CA TYR A 431 -4.80 29.86 -6.48
C TYR A 431 -3.92 30.15 -5.27
N VAL A 432 -4.15 31.27 -4.61
CA VAL A 432 -3.57 31.58 -3.30
C VAL A 432 -4.50 31.01 -2.25
N THR A 433 -4.02 30.07 -1.47
CA THR A 433 -4.87 29.31 -0.54
C THR A 433 -4.25 29.21 0.84
N GLY A 434 -5.08 28.92 1.84
CA GLY A 434 -4.64 28.69 3.22
C GLY A 434 -5.53 27.66 3.92
N LYS A 435 -5.04 27.10 5.04
CA LYS A 435 -5.87 26.38 5.99
C LYS A 435 -6.64 27.41 6.85
N ASP A 436 -7.67 26.98 7.58
CA ASP A 436 -8.55 27.88 8.35
C ASP A 436 -7.82 28.89 9.23
N SER A 437 -6.73 28.45 9.91
CA SER A 437 -5.88 29.33 10.73
C SER A 437 -5.14 30.43 9.94
N ALA A 438 -4.87 30.21 8.67
CA ALA A 438 -4.18 31.15 7.80
C ALA A 438 -5.11 32.24 7.23
N CYS A 439 -6.42 31.92 7.10
CA CYS A 439 -7.42 32.82 6.54
C CYS A 439 -7.59 34.09 7.38
N ALA A 440 -7.68 33.96 8.69
CA ALA A 440 -7.82 35.10 9.61
C ALA A 440 -6.62 36.05 9.50
N LYS A 441 -5.41 35.53 9.53
CA LYS A 441 -4.15 36.32 9.42
C LYS A 441 -4.04 37.03 8.07
N PHE A 442 -4.44 36.35 6.99
CA PHE A 442 -4.40 36.94 5.66
C PHE A 442 -5.38 38.10 5.49
N LEU A 443 -6.60 37.97 6.02
CA LEU A 443 -7.60 39.02 6.02
C LEU A 443 -7.15 40.24 6.84
N GLU A 444 -6.58 40.02 8.02
CA GLU A 444 -6.01 41.09 8.85
C GLU A 444 -4.87 41.84 8.14
N SER A 445 -3.97 41.11 7.44
CA SER A 445 -2.89 41.72 6.69
C SER A 445 -3.38 42.61 5.54
N LYS A 446 -4.46 42.20 4.85
CA LYS A 446 -5.06 43.03 3.77
C LYS A 446 -5.79 44.27 4.31
N LEU A 447 -6.42 44.18 5.46
CA LEU A 447 -7.08 45.32 6.10
C LEU A 447 -6.05 46.36 6.58
N SER A 448 -4.85 45.94 6.94
CA SER A 448 -3.75 46.84 7.35
C SER A 448 -3.02 47.51 6.19
N LEU A 449 -3.05 46.92 4.99
CA LEU A 449 -2.43 47.47 3.77
C LEU A 449 -3.37 48.39 2.97
N GLY A 450 -4.64 48.46 3.33
CA GLY A 450 -5.66 49.32 2.73
C GLY A 450 -5.90 50.64 3.50
N LYS A 451 -5.15 50.85 4.57
CA LYS A 451 -5.02 52.13 5.26
C LYS A 451 -3.66 52.79 4.90
#